data_7c1a9b41215e425760ab9e662cf8f1dd
#
_entry.id   7c1a9b41215e425760ab9e662cf8f1dd
#
_cell.length_a   1.000
_cell.length_b   1.000
_cell.length_c   1.000
_cell.angle_alpha   90.00
_cell.angle_beta   90.00
_cell.angle_gamma   90.00
#
_symmetry.space_group_name_H-M   'P 1'
#
loop_
_entity.id
_entity.type
_entity.pdbx_description
1 polymer ?
#
loop_
_entity_poly.entity_id
_entity_poly.type
_entity_poly.pdbx_seq_one_letter_code
_entity_poly.pdbx_strand_id
1 'polypeptide(L)'
;MKTQKRSFIFLTLSLAALLIVSMLVAGCLDSGTKTTVTPVPTTASVGAVATTQATAPAVPVTTAAPAAPVQKQTIRISGSTTVLPIVQKAADQYMAVHPEADIQISGGGSGVGIQAIGAKTVDIGMTSREVTKDEMAKYPLFVVTTVAQDGIAVVVNPKNTIQYITLDQIKNIYLGKITKWTEINGAEVPGTNNQIVIVGRDSASGTRSYFDESVLAKTTPAKTMLEKNSNGAVLQTIAQTPGAIGYVSIGFVSNDVKALPIWYNAQKIIAPGINTVKDKTYPVSRDLYVITNGQPAGLAGDFIKYILSPDGQKIVADEGYVTIST
;
A
#
# COMPACT_ATOMS: atom_id res chain seq x y z
N MET A 1 66.49 -4.89 1.80
CA MET A 1 67.11 -5.38 3.05
C MET A 1 66.16 -5.18 4.20
N LYS A 2 65.91 -6.28 4.95
CA LYS A 2 65.16 -6.46 6.22
C LYS A 2 63.61 -6.40 6.13
N THR A 3 62.96 -7.50 5.87
CA THR A 3 62.31 -8.58 6.63
C THR A 3 62.15 -8.35 8.15
N GLN A 4 60.89 -8.33 8.60
CA GLN A 4 60.44 -9.02 9.84
C GLN A 4 58.93 -9.18 9.80
N LYS A 5 58.50 -10.26 9.80
CA LYS A 5 57.80 -11.46 10.28
C LYS A 5 57.40 -11.38 11.77
N ARG A 6 56.22 -11.99 12.04
CA ARG A 6 55.66 -12.55 13.32
C ARG A 6 54.63 -11.65 14.00
N SER A 7 53.50 -12.10 14.48
CA SER A 7 53.16 -13.45 14.98
C SER A 7 51.63 -13.61 15.05
N PHE A 8 51.20 -14.81 14.80
CA PHE A 8 49.90 -15.41 15.16
C PHE A 8 49.73 -15.45 16.68
N ILE A 9 48.52 -15.13 17.19
CA ILE A 9 48.02 -15.73 18.44
C ILE A 9 46.56 -16.12 18.20
N PHE A 10 46.35 -17.42 18.13
CA PHE A 10 45.09 -18.12 18.36
C PHE A 10 44.76 -18.03 19.85
N LEU A 11 43.51 -17.74 20.17
CA LEU A 11 42.94 -18.27 21.41
C LEU A 11 41.48 -18.68 21.15
N THR A 12 41.27 -19.93 21.35
CA THR A 12 40.04 -20.72 21.25
C THR A 12 39.28 -20.73 22.57
N LEU A 13 38.01 -21.05 22.48
CA LEU A 13 37.05 -21.60 23.46
C LEU A 13 36.46 -20.67 24.53
N SER A 14 35.13 -20.55 24.51
CA SER A 14 34.30 -21.27 25.47
C SER A 14 32.81 -21.23 25.09
N LEU A 15 32.29 -22.39 25.06
CA LEU A 15 30.98 -22.96 24.94
C LEU A 15 30.18 -22.75 26.23
N ALA A 16 28.85 -22.74 26.09
CA ALA A 16 27.81 -23.10 27.03
C ALA A 16 27.22 -22.02 27.95
N ALA A 17 25.94 -21.74 27.75
CA ALA A 17 24.92 -22.11 28.75
C ALA A 17 23.52 -21.89 28.17
N LEU A 18 22.87 -23.00 27.92
CA LEU A 18 21.45 -23.24 27.76
C LEU A 18 20.76 -22.99 29.09
N LEU A 19 19.76 -22.12 29.14
CA LEU A 19 18.83 -22.09 30.29
C LEU A 19 17.40 -22.01 29.72
N ILE A 20 16.78 -23.19 29.68
CA ILE A 20 15.33 -23.43 29.62
C ILE A 20 14.75 -23.03 30.96
N VAL A 21 13.83 -22.06 30.95
CA VAL A 21 12.92 -21.84 32.08
C VAL A 21 11.52 -22.18 31.62
N SER A 22 11.14 -23.41 31.92
CA SER A 22 9.75 -23.86 31.96
C SER A 22 9.13 -23.33 33.25
N MET A 23 8.09 -22.53 33.17
CA MET A 23 7.22 -22.26 34.30
C MET A 23 5.83 -22.77 34.01
N LEU A 24 5.56 -23.92 34.60
CA LEU A 24 4.22 -24.39 34.94
C LEU A 24 3.60 -23.42 35.94
N VAL A 25 2.37 -22.98 35.65
CA VAL A 25 1.46 -22.53 36.68
C VAL A 25 0.19 -23.35 36.59
N ALA A 26 0.03 -24.18 37.61
CA ALA A 26 -1.18 -24.92 37.90
C ALA A 26 -2.21 -23.99 38.57
N GLY A 27 -3.43 -24.14 38.13
CA GLY A 27 -4.68 -24.23 38.83
C GLY A 27 -5.04 -23.23 39.93
N CYS A 28 -6.20 -22.63 39.75
CA CYS A 28 -7.20 -22.54 40.81
C CYS A 28 -8.60 -22.60 40.22
N LEU A 29 -9.30 -23.63 40.63
CA LEU A 29 -10.77 -23.77 40.58
C LEU A 29 -11.38 -22.71 41.50
N ASP A 30 -12.53 -22.14 41.15
CA ASP A 30 -13.80 -22.47 41.82
C ASP A 30 -14.84 -21.38 41.55
N SER A 31 -16.08 -21.85 41.59
CA SER A 31 -17.42 -21.29 41.86
C SER A 31 -18.20 -20.81 40.64
N GLY A 32 -18.93 -21.56 40.00
CA GLY A 32 -20.20 -22.23 40.21
C GLY A 32 -21.36 -21.27 40.52
N THR A 33 -22.16 -20.90 39.46
CA THR A 33 -23.58 -20.59 39.69
C THR A 33 -24.39 -21.11 38.53
N LYS A 34 -24.91 -22.31 38.69
CA LYS A 34 -25.96 -22.89 37.86
C LYS A 34 -27.27 -22.20 38.23
N THR A 35 -27.85 -21.48 37.31
CA THR A 35 -29.26 -21.12 37.39
C THR A 35 -30.07 -22.13 36.60
N THR A 36 -30.65 -23.07 37.32
CA THR A 36 -31.59 -24.05 36.84
C THR A 36 -32.96 -23.35 36.69
N VAL A 37 -33.48 -23.28 35.50
CA VAL A 37 -34.88 -22.87 35.26
C VAL A 37 -35.72 -24.14 35.05
N THR A 38 -36.51 -24.45 36.04
CA THR A 38 -37.51 -25.55 36.06
C THR A 38 -38.69 -25.23 35.14
N PRO A 39 -39.17 -26.16 34.31
CA PRO A 39 -40.40 -25.96 33.56
C PRO A 39 -41.63 -26.26 34.44
N VAL A 40 -42.53 -25.31 34.46
CA VAL A 40 -43.87 -25.50 35.06
C VAL A 40 -44.82 -26.09 34.01
N PRO A 41 -45.53 -27.19 34.29
CA PRO A 41 -46.60 -27.67 33.45
C PRO A 41 -47.91 -26.98 33.79
N THR A 42 -48.57 -26.35 32.84
CA THR A 42 -49.95 -25.92 33.00
C THR A 42 -50.83 -26.61 31.94
N THR A 43 -51.50 -27.61 32.40
CA THR A 43 -52.69 -28.20 31.75
C THR A 43 -53.89 -27.31 31.97
N ALA A 44 -54.53 -26.86 30.89
CA ALA A 44 -55.97 -26.54 30.93
C ALA A 44 -56.59 -26.84 29.56
N SER A 45 -57.37 -27.88 29.56
CA SER A 45 -58.39 -28.20 28.59
C SER A 45 -59.50 -27.16 28.71
N VAL A 46 -60.08 -26.70 27.59
CA VAL A 46 -61.59 -26.55 27.41
C VAL A 46 -61.89 -26.07 25.97
N GLY A 47 -62.82 -26.72 25.31
CA GLY A 47 -63.83 -26.09 24.49
C GLY A 47 -63.56 -26.06 22.98
N ALA A 48 -64.05 -27.10 22.29
CA ALA A 48 -64.27 -27.08 20.86
C ALA A 48 -65.42 -26.10 20.53
N VAL A 49 -65.17 -25.08 19.74
CA VAL A 49 -66.20 -24.33 19.01
C VAL A 49 -65.93 -24.57 17.53
N ALA A 50 -66.85 -25.25 16.90
CA ALA A 50 -66.91 -25.46 15.47
C ALA A 50 -67.27 -24.15 14.78
N THR A 51 -66.24 -23.54 14.11
CA THR A 51 -66.52 -22.43 13.19
C THR A 51 -66.33 -22.95 11.77
N THR A 52 -67.42 -22.99 11.04
CA THR A 52 -67.48 -23.25 9.60
C THR A 52 -66.65 -22.21 8.86
N GLN A 53 -65.50 -22.60 8.37
CA GLN A 53 -64.64 -21.76 7.55
C GLN A 53 -64.96 -21.98 6.07
N ALA A 54 -65.46 -20.90 5.44
CA ALA A 54 -65.63 -20.85 3.99
C ALA A 54 -64.29 -20.97 3.28
N THR A 55 -64.22 -21.96 2.43
CA THR A 55 -63.07 -22.21 1.55
C THR A 55 -62.98 -21.09 0.49
N ALA A 56 -62.04 -20.14 0.65
CA ALA A 56 -61.66 -19.27 -0.42
C ALA A 56 -60.69 -20.04 -1.36
N PRO A 57 -60.74 -19.83 -2.69
CA PRO A 57 -59.86 -20.55 -3.62
C PRO A 57 -58.40 -20.16 -3.39
N ALA A 58 -57.55 -21.15 -3.17
CA ALA A 58 -56.10 -20.99 -3.03
C ALA A 58 -55.53 -20.49 -4.36
N VAL A 59 -55.00 -19.26 -4.34
CA VAL A 59 -54.14 -18.74 -5.41
C VAL A 59 -52.87 -19.54 -5.39
N PRO A 60 -52.38 -20.13 -6.50
CA PRO A 60 -51.12 -20.87 -6.52
C PRO A 60 -49.97 -19.87 -6.24
N VAL A 61 -49.35 -20.01 -5.09
CA VAL A 61 -48.08 -19.33 -4.79
C VAL A 61 -47.05 -20.01 -5.66
N THR A 62 -46.68 -19.34 -6.75
CA THR A 62 -45.52 -19.75 -7.56
C THR A 62 -44.29 -19.55 -6.72
N THR A 63 -43.79 -20.59 -6.09
CA THR A 63 -42.50 -20.61 -5.43
C THR A 63 -41.45 -20.40 -6.53
N ALA A 64 -40.85 -19.23 -6.58
CA ALA A 64 -39.71 -18.99 -7.44
C ALA A 64 -38.61 -20.03 -7.11
N ALA A 65 -38.15 -20.77 -8.09
CA ALA A 65 -37.08 -21.74 -7.93
C ALA A 65 -35.84 -20.99 -7.37
N PRO A 66 -35.06 -21.63 -6.47
CA PRO A 66 -33.83 -21.03 -5.97
C PRO A 66 -32.94 -20.67 -7.17
N ALA A 67 -32.48 -19.43 -7.24
CA ALA A 67 -31.55 -19.01 -8.26
C ALA A 67 -30.30 -19.94 -8.23
N ALA A 68 -29.91 -20.46 -9.40
CA ALA A 68 -28.73 -21.30 -9.49
C ALA A 68 -27.52 -20.53 -8.92
N PRO A 69 -26.57 -21.19 -8.24
CA PRO A 69 -25.40 -20.54 -7.67
C PRO A 69 -24.62 -19.83 -8.79
N VAL A 70 -24.40 -18.55 -8.64
CA VAL A 70 -23.62 -17.73 -9.58
C VAL A 70 -22.17 -18.26 -9.55
N GLN A 71 -21.71 -18.76 -10.70
CA GLN A 71 -20.34 -19.25 -10.83
C GLN A 71 -19.39 -18.07 -10.79
N LYS A 72 -18.58 -17.95 -9.73
CA LYS A 72 -17.64 -16.85 -9.56
C LYS A 72 -16.46 -16.96 -10.54
N GLN A 73 -16.12 -15.84 -11.15
CA GLN A 73 -14.90 -15.66 -11.92
C GLN A 73 -13.88 -14.97 -11.02
N THR A 74 -12.73 -15.61 -10.78
CA THR A 74 -11.69 -15.07 -9.92
C THR A 74 -10.55 -14.51 -10.75
N ILE A 75 -10.12 -13.28 -10.43
CA ILE A 75 -8.85 -12.70 -10.88
C ILE A 75 -7.97 -12.32 -9.70
N ARG A 76 -6.65 -12.41 -9.90
CA ARG A 76 -5.63 -12.04 -8.93
C ARG A 76 -4.86 -10.83 -9.43
N ILE A 77 -4.63 -9.88 -8.54
CA ILE A 77 -3.93 -8.63 -8.82
C ILE A 77 -2.83 -8.45 -7.79
N SER A 78 -1.62 -8.09 -8.22
CA SER A 78 -0.52 -7.87 -7.28
C SER A 78 0.42 -6.76 -7.73
N GLY A 79 1.09 -6.10 -6.78
CA GLY A 79 2.19 -5.19 -7.12
C GLY A 79 2.24 -3.89 -6.32
N SER A 80 2.26 -2.77 -7.02
CA SER A 80 2.51 -1.44 -6.47
C SER A 80 1.58 -1.07 -5.31
N THR A 81 2.16 -0.77 -4.15
CA THR A 81 1.42 -0.23 -3.00
C THR A 81 0.96 1.21 -3.20
N THR A 82 1.39 1.88 -4.27
CA THR A 82 0.88 3.19 -4.69
C THR A 82 -0.43 3.04 -5.48
N VAL A 83 -0.52 2.05 -6.36
CA VAL A 83 -1.72 1.77 -7.18
C VAL A 83 -2.79 1.05 -6.35
N LEU A 84 -2.39 0.36 -5.31
CA LEU A 84 -3.24 -0.50 -4.48
C LEU A 84 -4.54 0.17 -4.00
N PRO A 85 -4.55 1.41 -3.43
CA PRO A 85 -5.80 2.03 -2.96
C PRO A 85 -6.82 2.22 -4.08
N ILE A 86 -6.39 2.67 -5.25
CA ILE A 86 -7.24 2.86 -6.43
C ILE A 86 -7.89 1.53 -6.83
N VAL A 87 -7.06 0.49 -7.00
CA VAL A 87 -7.51 -0.82 -7.48
C VAL A 87 -8.39 -1.51 -6.44
N GLN A 88 -8.07 -1.38 -5.15
CA GLN A 88 -8.89 -1.92 -4.06
C GLN A 88 -10.28 -1.28 -4.05
N LYS A 89 -10.34 0.06 -4.08
CA LYS A 89 -11.62 0.78 -4.09
C LYS A 89 -12.45 0.48 -5.33
N ALA A 90 -11.79 0.39 -6.48
CA ALA A 90 -12.44 0.01 -7.74
C ALA A 90 -12.99 -1.42 -7.66
N ALA A 91 -12.25 -2.36 -7.10
CA ALA A 91 -12.71 -3.74 -6.95
C ALA A 91 -13.90 -3.86 -6.01
N ASP A 92 -13.87 -3.14 -4.87
CA ASP A 92 -14.98 -3.13 -3.91
C ASP A 92 -16.27 -2.64 -4.57
N GLN A 93 -16.21 -1.56 -5.37
CA GLN A 93 -17.38 -1.03 -6.08
C GLN A 93 -17.81 -1.92 -7.25
N TYR A 94 -16.84 -2.47 -8.00
CA TYR A 94 -17.13 -3.38 -9.11
C TYR A 94 -17.85 -4.65 -8.63
N MET A 95 -17.32 -5.30 -7.59
CA MET A 95 -17.91 -6.52 -7.02
C MET A 95 -19.27 -6.28 -6.37
N ALA A 96 -19.58 -5.07 -5.91
CA ALA A 96 -20.90 -4.74 -5.36
C ALA A 96 -22.02 -4.82 -6.40
N VAL A 97 -21.72 -4.61 -7.68
CA VAL A 97 -22.69 -4.67 -8.79
C VAL A 97 -22.47 -5.87 -9.71
N HIS A 98 -21.38 -6.62 -9.51
CA HIS A 98 -21.01 -7.83 -10.23
C HIS A 98 -20.78 -8.99 -9.25
N PRO A 99 -21.84 -9.64 -8.75
CA PRO A 99 -21.73 -10.70 -7.74
C PRO A 99 -21.01 -11.96 -8.23
N GLU A 100 -20.87 -12.11 -9.55
CA GLU A 100 -20.07 -13.17 -10.19
C GLU A 100 -18.55 -12.89 -10.14
N ALA A 101 -18.12 -11.66 -9.87
CA ALA A 101 -16.72 -11.29 -9.82
C ALA A 101 -16.12 -11.59 -8.43
N ASP A 102 -14.89 -12.14 -8.42
CA ASP A 102 -14.05 -12.32 -7.23
C ASP A 102 -12.66 -11.74 -7.55
N ILE A 103 -12.37 -10.54 -7.05
CA ILE A 103 -11.14 -9.80 -7.34
C ILE A 103 -10.25 -9.80 -6.10
N GLN A 104 -9.15 -10.54 -6.16
CA GLN A 104 -8.19 -10.72 -5.07
C GLN A 104 -6.96 -9.84 -5.31
N ILE A 105 -6.65 -8.95 -4.34
CA ILE A 105 -5.62 -7.94 -4.52
C ILE A 105 -4.57 -8.05 -3.42
N SER A 106 -3.30 -7.90 -3.80
CA SER A 106 -2.17 -7.85 -2.89
C SER A 106 -1.16 -6.77 -3.28
N GLY A 107 -0.47 -6.21 -2.27
CA GLY A 107 0.65 -5.31 -2.48
C GLY A 107 1.96 -6.07 -2.78
N GLY A 108 3.10 -5.47 -2.38
CA GLY A 108 4.43 -6.08 -2.47
C GLY A 108 5.44 -5.25 -3.28
N GLY A 109 4.97 -4.20 -3.96
CA GLY A 109 5.79 -3.32 -4.78
C GLY A 109 5.73 -3.66 -6.27
N SER A 110 6.14 -2.70 -7.10
CA SER A 110 6.05 -2.81 -8.57
C SER A 110 6.85 -3.97 -9.13
N GLY A 111 8.03 -4.25 -8.56
CA GLY A 111 8.85 -5.39 -8.98
C GLY A 111 8.17 -6.73 -8.74
N VAL A 112 7.44 -6.88 -7.63
CA VAL A 112 6.63 -8.08 -7.34
C VAL A 112 5.52 -8.22 -8.37
N GLY A 113 4.77 -7.14 -8.66
CA GLY A 113 3.70 -7.16 -9.67
C GLY A 113 4.20 -7.54 -11.07
N ILE A 114 5.32 -6.95 -11.51
CA ILE A 114 5.93 -7.25 -12.81
C ILE A 114 6.39 -8.72 -12.89
N GLN A 115 7.00 -9.24 -11.84
CA GLN A 115 7.41 -10.65 -11.79
C GLN A 115 6.22 -11.60 -11.76
N ALA A 116 5.21 -11.29 -10.96
CA ALA A 116 4.01 -12.13 -10.82
C ALA A 116 3.22 -12.24 -12.13
N ILE A 117 3.00 -11.11 -12.83
CA ILE A 117 2.33 -11.12 -14.14
C ILE A 117 3.19 -11.81 -15.21
N GLY A 118 4.51 -11.63 -15.17
CA GLY A 118 5.44 -12.31 -16.06
C GLY A 118 5.44 -13.83 -15.86
N ALA A 119 5.33 -14.29 -14.62
CA ALA A 119 5.20 -15.70 -14.25
C ALA A 119 3.77 -16.24 -14.40
N LYS A 120 2.79 -15.40 -14.78
CA LYS A 120 1.37 -15.75 -14.93
C LYS A 120 0.74 -16.28 -13.62
N THR A 121 1.22 -15.83 -12.47
CA THR A 121 0.66 -16.17 -11.15
C THR A 121 -0.46 -15.21 -10.72
N VAL A 122 -0.58 -14.09 -11.43
CA VAL A 122 -1.67 -13.12 -11.32
C VAL A 122 -2.17 -12.75 -12.71
N ASP A 123 -3.36 -12.17 -12.79
CA ASP A 123 -4.03 -11.76 -14.02
C ASP A 123 -3.72 -10.30 -14.37
N ILE A 124 -3.46 -9.49 -13.34
CA ILE A 124 -3.08 -8.07 -13.48
C ILE A 124 -1.91 -7.76 -12.55
N GLY A 125 -0.84 -7.17 -13.10
CA GLY A 125 0.25 -6.58 -12.34
C GLY A 125 0.02 -5.08 -12.11
N MET A 126 0.41 -4.54 -10.95
CA MET A 126 0.37 -3.10 -10.67
C MET A 126 1.78 -2.53 -10.63
N THR A 127 2.04 -1.41 -11.28
CA THR A 127 3.34 -0.72 -11.21
C THR A 127 3.19 0.80 -11.13
N SER A 128 4.06 1.44 -10.37
CA SER A 128 4.18 2.89 -10.21
C SER A 128 5.51 3.43 -10.75
N ARG A 129 6.04 2.74 -11.72
CA ARG A 129 7.14 3.14 -12.60
C ARG A 129 6.95 2.51 -13.98
N GLU A 130 7.63 3.02 -14.94
CA GLU A 130 7.68 2.37 -16.26
C GLU A 130 8.22 0.94 -16.15
N VAL A 131 7.72 0.07 -17.01
CA VAL A 131 8.31 -1.25 -17.25
C VAL A 131 9.60 -1.03 -18.03
N THR A 132 10.71 -1.53 -17.54
CA THR A 132 12.01 -1.30 -18.16
C THR A 132 12.12 -2.02 -19.51
N LYS A 133 13.08 -1.58 -20.34
CA LYS A 133 13.35 -2.24 -21.64
C LYS A 133 13.70 -3.71 -21.48
N ASP A 134 14.46 -4.05 -20.43
CA ASP A 134 14.85 -5.43 -20.12
C ASP A 134 13.65 -6.27 -19.68
N GLU A 135 12.74 -5.70 -18.89
CA GLU A 135 11.48 -6.36 -18.50
C GLU A 135 10.58 -6.57 -19.71
N MET A 136 10.45 -5.57 -20.61
CA MET A 136 9.68 -5.71 -21.85
C MET A 136 10.31 -6.75 -22.80
N ALA A 137 11.63 -6.80 -22.88
CA ALA A 137 12.33 -7.81 -23.66
C ALA A 137 12.13 -9.23 -23.10
N LYS A 138 12.11 -9.35 -21.77
CA LYS A 138 11.86 -10.61 -21.07
C LYS A 138 10.41 -11.07 -21.19
N TYR A 139 9.46 -10.13 -21.21
CA TYR A 139 8.02 -10.38 -21.25
C TYR A 139 7.36 -9.63 -22.42
N PRO A 140 7.59 -10.07 -23.66
CA PRO A 140 7.20 -9.31 -24.87
C PRO A 140 5.69 -9.21 -25.08
N LEU A 141 4.89 -9.98 -24.34
CA LEU A 141 3.43 -9.93 -24.40
C LEU A 141 2.81 -8.94 -23.42
N PHE A 142 3.60 -8.22 -22.63
CA PHE A 142 3.06 -7.24 -21.71
C PHE A 142 2.28 -6.14 -22.41
N VAL A 143 1.06 -5.91 -21.95
CA VAL A 143 0.24 -4.76 -22.29
C VAL A 143 0.18 -3.86 -21.05
N VAL A 144 0.76 -2.68 -21.19
CA VAL A 144 0.86 -1.69 -20.09
C VAL A 144 -0.21 -0.63 -20.30
N THR A 145 -1.08 -0.45 -19.31
CA THR A 145 -2.20 0.50 -19.35
C THR A 145 -2.02 1.54 -18.28
N THR A 146 -1.97 2.83 -18.63
CA THR A 146 -1.97 3.94 -17.67
C THR A 146 -3.36 4.06 -17.05
N VAL A 147 -3.43 4.17 -15.72
CA VAL A 147 -4.70 4.26 -14.96
C VAL A 147 -4.84 5.55 -14.16
N ALA A 148 -3.73 6.20 -13.83
CA ALA A 148 -3.70 7.46 -13.08
C ALA A 148 -2.34 8.14 -13.24
N GLN A 149 -2.23 9.42 -12.78
CA GLN A 149 -0.95 10.09 -12.58
C GLN A 149 -0.74 10.41 -11.10
N ASP A 150 0.51 10.46 -10.68
CA ASP A 150 0.93 10.58 -9.28
C ASP A 150 2.13 11.53 -9.15
N GLY A 151 2.22 12.20 -8.01
CA GLY A 151 3.41 12.92 -7.57
C GLY A 151 4.06 12.21 -6.39
N ILE A 152 5.38 12.23 -6.31
CA ILE A 152 6.10 11.74 -5.13
C ILE A 152 6.35 12.92 -4.20
N ALA A 153 5.61 12.99 -3.11
CA ALA A 153 5.78 14.01 -2.07
C ALA A 153 6.94 13.64 -1.14
N VAL A 154 7.86 14.57 -0.91
CA VAL A 154 8.81 14.49 0.19
C VAL A 154 8.11 14.94 1.46
N VAL A 155 8.19 14.10 2.50
CA VAL A 155 7.45 14.29 3.74
C VAL A 155 8.37 14.28 4.95
N VAL A 156 8.02 15.08 5.95
CA VAL A 156 8.72 15.14 7.24
C VAL A 156 7.71 15.09 8.38
N ASN A 157 8.20 14.84 9.60
CA ASN A 157 7.36 14.98 10.78
C ASN A 157 6.86 16.42 10.95
N PRO A 158 5.61 16.65 11.38
CA PRO A 158 5.05 18.01 11.56
C PRO A 158 5.83 18.92 12.54
N LYS A 159 6.59 18.34 13.46
CA LYS A 159 7.46 19.09 14.39
C LYS A 159 8.68 19.71 13.72
N ASN A 160 9.03 19.29 12.50
CA ASN A 160 10.15 19.88 11.75
C ASN A 160 9.75 21.28 11.23
N THR A 161 10.58 22.28 11.48
CA THR A 161 10.29 23.68 11.12
C THR A 161 10.57 24.02 9.67
N ILE A 162 11.21 23.11 8.90
CA ILE A 162 11.53 23.34 7.47
C ILE A 162 10.30 23.73 6.67
N GLN A 163 10.41 24.76 5.81
CA GLN A 163 9.29 25.27 5.01
C GLN A 163 9.32 24.79 3.55
N TYR A 164 10.49 24.56 3.00
CA TYR A 164 10.71 24.07 1.64
C TYR A 164 12.08 23.41 1.54
N ILE A 165 12.29 22.64 0.49
CA ILE A 165 13.55 21.93 0.23
C ILE A 165 13.87 21.94 -1.26
N THR A 166 15.16 21.90 -1.63
CA THR A 166 15.57 21.76 -3.03
C THR A 166 15.82 20.28 -3.39
N LEU A 167 15.77 19.95 -4.69
CA LEU A 167 16.12 18.60 -5.16
C LEU A 167 17.56 18.22 -4.79
N ASP A 168 18.50 19.17 -4.85
CA ASP A 168 19.89 18.93 -4.45
C ASP A 168 20.04 18.65 -2.95
N GLN A 169 19.29 19.35 -2.11
CA GLN A 169 19.25 19.07 -0.67
C GLN A 169 18.68 17.68 -0.39
N ILE A 170 17.59 17.32 -1.03
CA ILE A 170 17.00 15.96 -0.92
C ILE A 170 18.06 14.93 -1.33
N LYS A 171 18.67 15.10 -2.49
CA LYS A 171 19.73 14.20 -2.97
C LYS A 171 20.88 14.08 -1.97
N ASN A 172 21.38 15.19 -1.45
CA ASN A 172 22.50 15.19 -0.51
C ASN A 172 22.13 14.54 0.84
N ILE A 173 20.89 14.69 1.32
CA ILE A 173 20.39 13.96 2.48
C ILE A 173 20.41 12.46 2.21
N TYR A 174 19.78 12.02 1.10
CA TYR A 174 19.69 10.59 0.79
C TYR A 174 21.06 9.96 0.48
N LEU A 175 22.05 10.73 0.08
CA LEU A 175 23.44 10.29 -0.07
C LEU A 175 24.25 10.36 1.25
N GLY A 176 23.64 10.81 2.36
CA GLY A 176 24.31 10.94 3.66
C GLY A 176 25.32 12.07 3.76
N LYS A 177 25.29 13.05 2.84
CA LYS A 177 26.17 14.22 2.83
C LYS A 177 25.65 15.33 3.75
N ILE A 178 24.34 15.46 3.89
CA ILE A 178 23.67 16.33 4.85
C ILE A 178 23.06 15.41 5.91
N THR A 179 23.42 15.61 7.16
CA THR A 179 23.04 14.72 8.27
C THR A 179 22.23 15.41 9.37
N LYS A 180 22.21 16.74 9.35
CA LYS A 180 21.47 17.53 10.34
C LYS A 180 20.51 18.52 9.66
N TRP A 181 19.37 18.73 10.25
CA TRP A 181 18.38 19.69 9.78
C TRP A 181 18.90 21.14 9.81
N THR A 182 19.75 21.49 10.78
CA THR A 182 20.39 22.81 10.87
C THR A 182 21.27 23.18 9.67
N GLU A 183 21.68 22.21 8.88
CA GLU A 183 22.42 22.42 7.63
C GLU A 183 21.50 22.89 6.47
N ILE A 184 20.17 22.91 6.68
CA ILE A 184 19.18 23.21 5.64
C ILE A 184 18.35 24.41 6.07
N ASN A 185 18.60 25.59 5.49
CA ASN A 185 17.78 26.79 5.67
C ASN A 185 17.47 27.13 7.14
N GLY A 186 18.36 26.77 8.08
CA GLY A 186 18.14 26.99 9.51
C GLY A 186 16.99 26.17 10.09
N ALA A 187 16.61 25.07 9.47
CA ALA A 187 15.55 24.19 9.98
C ALA A 187 15.94 23.54 11.31
N GLU A 188 14.96 23.35 12.17
CA GLU A 188 15.12 22.73 13.48
C GLU A 188 14.02 21.69 13.73
N VAL A 189 14.35 20.74 14.59
CA VAL A 189 13.39 19.74 15.09
C VAL A 189 13.41 19.81 16.61
N PRO A 190 12.49 20.55 17.23
CA PRO A 190 12.45 20.73 18.69
C PRO A 190 12.42 19.41 19.44
N GLY A 191 13.20 19.34 20.54
CA GLY A 191 13.30 18.15 21.37
C GLY A 191 14.19 17.04 20.81
N THR A 192 14.96 17.33 19.74
CA THR A 192 15.94 16.40 19.17
C THR A 192 17.33 17.07 19.08
N ASN A 193 18.33 16.30 18.65
CA ASN A 193 19.68 16.81 18.29
C ASN A 193 19.78 17.27 16.83
N ASN A 194 18.63 17.47 16.14
CA ASN A 194 18.52 17.82 14.74
C ASN A 194 19.07 16.77 13.75
N GLN A 195 19.34 15.54 14.18
CA GLN A 195 19.78 14.47 13.29
C GLN A 195 18.68 14.11 12.29
N ILE A 196 19.06 13.92 11.04
CA ILE A 196 18.17 13.44 9.98
C ILE A 196 18.09 11.93 10.02
N VAL A 197 16.87 11.38 10.09
CA VAL A 197 16.59 9.95 9.91
C VAL A 197 16.04 9.75 8.52
N ILE A 198 16.83 9.12 7.65
CA ILE A 198 16.46 8.89 6.26
C ILE A 198 15.55 7.67 6.18
N VAL A 199 14.34 7.84 5.65
CA VAL A 199 13.37 6.77 5.44
C VAL A 199 13.09 6.65 3.94
N GLY A 200 13.22 5.46 3.41
CA GLY A 200 12.92 5.18 2.01
C GLY A 200 12.16 3.87 1.85
N ARG A 201 12.17 3.38 0.64
CA ARG A 201 11.47 2.14 0.26
C ARG A 201 12.48 1.04 -0.04
N ASP A 202 12.01 -0.19 0.01
CA ASP A 202 12.75 -1.38 -0.40
C ASP A 202 13.00 -1.45 -1.91
N SER A 203 13.80 -2.41 -2.34
CA SER A 203 14.19 -2.57 -3.75
C SER A 203 13.05 -2.99 -4.69
N ALA A 204 11.95 -3.57 -4.17
CA ALA A 204 10.79 -3.95 -4.96
C ALA A 204 9.88 -2.75 -5.30
N SER A 205 10.10 -1.60 -4.64
CA SER A 205 9.27 -0.42 -4.77
C SER A 205 9.50 0.34 -6.07
N GLY A 206 8.44 0.48 -6.88
CA GLY A 206 8.46 1.38 -8.04
C GLY A 206 8.59 2.86 -7.65
N THR A 207 8.11 3.25 -6.47
CA THR A 207 8.29 4.61 -5.94
C THR A 207 9.77 4.89 -5.66
N ARG A 208 10.50 3.90 -5.09
CA ARG A 208 11.94 4.01 -4.93
C ARG A 208 12.65 4.10 -6.27
N SER A 209 12.35 3.19 -7.19
CA SER A 209 13.00 3.18 -8.50
C SER A 209 12.86 4.52 -9.21
N TYR A 210 11.64 5.09 -9.21
CA TYR A 210 11.40 6.40 -9.82
C TYR A 210 12.11 7.54 -9.06
N PHE A 211 12.11 7.51 -7.72
CA PHE A 211 12.80 8.50 -6.90
C PHE A 211 14.32 8.43 -7.10
N ASP A 212 14.89 7.24 -7.11
CA ASP A 212 16.33 7.02 -7.35
C ASP A 212 16.73 7.53 -8.75
N GLU A 213 15.88 7.38 -9.75
CA GLU A 213 16.12 7.88 -11.10
C GLU A 213 15.98 9.40 -11.19
N SER A 214 14.87 9.95 -10.74
CA SER A 214 14.50 11.36 -10.95
C SER A 214 15.18 12.33 -9.96
N VAL A 215 15.46 11.88 -8.73
CA VAL A 215 16.02 12.71 -7.67
C VAL A 215 17.48 12.37 -7.38
N LEU A 216 17.83 11.10 -7.27
CA LEU A 216 19.19 10.68 -6.92
C LEU A 216 20.09 10.51 -8.15
N ALA A 217 19.56 10.68 -9.38
CA ALA A 217 20.27 10.43 -10.63
C ALA A 217 20.94 9.04 -10.65
N LYS A 218 20.18 8.03 -10.25
CA LYS A 218 20.60 6.60 -10.16
C LYS A 218 21.77 6.34 -9.19
N THR A 219 22.03 7.27 -8.26
CA THR A 219 23.05 7.06 -7.22
C THR A 219 22.43 6.27 -6.06
N THR A 220 23.16 5.29 -5.54
CA THR A 220 22.70 4.46 -4.42
C THR A 220 22.53 5.29 -3.15
N PRO A 221 21.39 5.21 -2.45
CA PRO A 221 21.19 5.87 -1.17
C PRO A 221 22.18 5.40 -0.09
N ALA A 222 22.37 6.23 0.93
CA ALA A 222 23.19 5.91 2.09
C ALA A 222 22.69 4.62 2.77
N LYS A 223 23.61 3.80 3.25
CA LYS A 223 23.31 2.53 3.95
C LYS A 223 22.53 2.73 5.26
N THR A 224 22.48 3.95 5.78
CA THR A 224 21.70 4.34 6.95
C THR A 224 20.22 4.56 6.66
N MET A 225 19.81 4.53 5.40
CA MET A 225 18.41 4.66 5.02
C MET A 225 17.58 3.48 5.56
N LEU A 226 16.52 3.81 6.30
CA LEU A 226 15.55 2.82 6.78
C LEU A 226 14.61 2.42 5.63
N GLU A 227 14.68 1.18 5.21
CA GLU A 227 13.85 0.67 4.13
C GLU A 227 12.47 0.22 4.65
N LYS A 228 11.41 0.60 3.93
CA LYS A 228 10.01 0.25 4.21
C LYS A 228 9.36 -0.40 2.99
N ASN A 229 8.48 -1.37 3.26
CA ASN A 229 7.83 -2.16 2.21
C ASN A 229 6.59 -1.50 1.58
N SER A 230 6.09 -0.38 2.13
CA SER A 230 4.88 0.29 1.63
C SER A 230 4.90 1.80 1.88
N ASN A 231 4.04 2.57 1.15
CA ASN A 231 3.83 3.98 1.44
C ASN A 231 3.30 4.20 2.86
N GLY A 232 2.36 3.37 3.32
CA GLY A 232 1.82 3.46 4.68
C GLY A 232 2.88 3.26 5.76
N ALA A 233 3.84 2.33 5.56
CA ALA A 233 4.92 2.11 6.51
C ALA A 233 5.93 3.28 6.55
N VAL A 234 6.17 3.95 5.42
CA VAL A 234 6.93 5.22 5.39
C VAL A 234 6.19 6.28 6.18
N LEU A 235 4.91 6.52 5.85
CA LEU A 235 4.07 7.52 6.49
C LEU A 235 4.07 7.36 8.02
N GLN A 236 3.80 6.16 8.51
CA GLN A 236 3.79 5.85 9.93
C GLN A 236 5.16 6.13 10.59
N THR A 237 6.27 5.77 9.93
CA THR A 237 7.61 6.01 10.47
C THR A 237 7.90 7.51 10.57
N ILE A 238 7.51 8.30 9.56
CA ILE A 238 7.68 9.76 9.57
C ILE A 238 6.84 10.40 10.67
N ALA A 239 5.58 10.01 10.81
CA ALA A 239 4.68 10.52 11.85
C ALA A 239 5.22 10.29 13.27
N GLN A 240 5.88 9.15 13.50
CA GLN A 240 6.41 8.75 14.81
C GLN A 240 7.84 9.22 15.08
N THR A 241 8.58 9.72 14.07
CA THR A 241 10.00 10.05 14.20
C THR A 241 10.24 11.53 13.86
N PRO A 242 10.39 12.42 14.86
CA PRO A 242 10.50 13.86 14.62
C PRO A 242 11.60 14.29 13.65
N GLY A 243 12.77 13.64 13.65
CA GLY A 243 13.89 13.95 12.75
C GLY A 243 13.80 13.29 11.37
N ALA A 244 12.73 12.53 11.09
CA ALA A 244 12.66 11.75 9.86
C ALA A 244 12.29 12.57 8.63
N ILE A 245 12.85 12.16 7.48
CA ILE A 245 12.46 12.55 6.13
C ILE A 245 12.17 11.28 5.33
N GLY A 246 11.14 11.32 4.50
CA GLY A 246 10.77 10.23 3.62
C GLY A 246 10.09 10.72 2.35
N TYR A 247 9.67 9.80 1.51
CA TYR A 247 8.88 10.09 0.33
C TYR A 247 7.73 9.08 0.18
N VAL A 248 6.59 9.60 -0.22
CA VAL A 248 5.37 8.82 -0.47
C VAL A 248 4.65 9.37 -1.71
N SER A 249 3.75 8.60 -2.26
CA SER A 249 2.79 9.10 -3.25
C SER A 249 1.88 10.17 -2.65
N ILE A 250 1.45 11.17 -3.47
CA ILE A 250 0.57 12.26 -3.00
C ILE A 250 -0.75 11.73 -2.41
N GLY A 251 -1.31 10.63 -2.92
CA GLY A 251 -2.51 10.01 -2.37
C GLY A 251 -2.35 9.47 -0.94
N PHE A 252 -1.12 9.38 -0.41
CA PHE A 252 -0.85 8.98 0.97
C PHE A 252 -0.58 10.16 1.91
N VAL A 253 -0.52 11.39 1.41
CA VAL A 253 -0.26 12.55 2.27
C VAL A 253 -1.46 12.80 3.18
N SER A 254 -1.23 12.76 4.48
CA SER A 254 -2.23 13.01 5.52
C SER A 254 -1.77 14.11 6.48
N ASN A 255 -2.63 14.50 7.40
CA ASN A 255 -2.30 15.47 8.44
C ASN A 255 -1.25 14.99 9.45
N ASP A 256 -0.90 13.69 9.43
CA ASP A 256 0.11 13.12 10.32
C ASP A 256 1.55 13.47 9.89
N VAL A 257 1.71 13.98 8.68
CA VAL A 257 3.01 14.38 8.12
C VAL A 257 2.92 15.75 7.45
N LYS A 258 4.06 16.42 7.32
CA LYS A 258 4.20 17.65 6.56
C LYS A 258 4.83 17.36 5.20
N ALA A 259 4.07 17.53 4.12
CA ALA A 259 4.59 17.49 2.76
C ALA A 259 5.37 18.76 2.45
N LEU A 260 6.60 18.61 1.97
CA LEU A 260 7.47 19.74 1.69
C LEU A 260 7.29 20.24 0.25
N PRO A 261 7.05 21.54 0.07
CA PRO A 261 7.20 22.19 -1.21
C PRO A 261 8.65 22.09 -1.69
N ILE A 262 8.83 21.90 -2.99
CA ILE A 262 10.15 21.86 -3.64
C ILE A 262 10.45 23.24 -4.23
N TRP A 263 11.59 23.81 -3.84
CA TRP A 263 12.10 24.99 -4.52
C TRP A 263 12.79 24.55 -5.82
N TYR A 264 12.11 24.82 -6.93
CA TYR A 264 12.49 24.37 -8.23
C TYR A 264 12.83 25.55 -9.17
N ASN A 265 13.89 25.41 -9.99
CA ASN A 265 14.35 26.40 -10.97
C ASN A 265 14.65 27.79 -10.38
N ALA A 266 15.15 27.85 -9.14
CA ALA A 266 15.58 29.08 -8.43
C ALA A 266 14.51 30.19 -8.30
N GLN A 267 13.26 29.98 -8.72
CA GLN A 267 12.23 31.02 -8.76
C GLN A 267 10.87 30.59 -8.24
N LYS A 268 10.60 29.29 -8.12
CA LYS A 268 9.26 28.80 -7.73
C LYS A 268 9.35 27.76 -6.62
N ILE A 269 8.52 27.95 -5.62
CA ILE A 269 8.24 26.94 -4.58
C ILE A 269 6.96 26.22 -5.01
N ILE A 270 7.06 24.93 -5.29
CA ILE A 270 5.96 24.12 -5.83
C ILE A 270 5.58 23.06 -4.79
N ALA A 271 4.37 23.16 -4.26
CA ALA A 271 3.83 22.16 -3.35
C ALA A 271 3.39 20.90 -4.11
N PRO A 272 3.59 19.71 -3.54
CA PRO A 272 2.99 18.49 -4.10
C PRO A 272 1.46 18.56 -3.99
N GLY A 273 0.78 18.25 -5.09
CA GLY A 273 -0.68 18.29 -5.12
C GLY A 273 -1.25 17.91 -6.49
N ILE A 274 -2.55 17.63 -6.52
CA ILE A 274 -3.24 17.18 -7.73
C ILE A 274 -3.04 18.17 -8.89
N ASN A 275 -3.24 19.46 -8.65
CA ASN A 275 -3.12 20.49 -9.70
C ASN A 275 -1.69 20.58 -10.25
N THR A 276 -0.68 20.60 -9.37
CA THR A 276 0.73 20.74 -9.77
C THR A 276 1.30 19.49 -10.43
N VAL A 277 0.71 18.33 -10.18
CA VAL A 277 0.99 17.09 -10.91
C VAL A 277 0.30 17.11 -12.27
N LYS A 278 -0.98 17.49 -12.32
CA LYS A 278 -1.78 17.55 -13.54
C LYS A 278 -1.19 18.51 -14.58
N ASP A 279 -0.77 19.70 -14.15
CA ASP A 279 -0.15 20.71 -15.02
C ASP A 279 1.35 20.49 -15.25
N LYS A 280 1.91 19.39 -14.69
CA LYS A 280 3.32 18.99 -14.83
C LYS A 280 4.32 20.01 -14.28
N THR A 281 3.91 20.90 -13.39
CA THR A 281 4.81 21.84 -12.71
C THR A 281 5.55 21.18 -11.54
N TYR A 282 4.96 20.17 -10.89
CA TYR A 282 5.63 19.44 -9.82
C TYR A 282 6.72 18.52 -10.40
N PRO A 283 8.00 18.66 -9.97
CA PRO A 283 9.12 18.04 -10.67
C PRO A 283 9.24 16.52 -10.52
N VAL A 284 8.54 15.93 -9.54
CA VAL A 284 8.63 14.48 -9.26
C VAL A 284 7.26 13.83 -9.50
N SER A 285 6.84 13.82 -10.78
CA SER A 285 5.54 13.32 -11.23
C SER A 285 5.71 12.14 -12.18
N ARG A 286 4.78 11.18 -12.14
CA ARG A 286 4.84 9.92 -12.89
C ARG A 286 3.45 9.39 -13.23
N ASP A 287 3.38 8.46 -14.17
CA ASP A 287 2.19 7.67 -14.43
C ASP A 287 2.14 6.42 -13.55
N LEU A 288 0.92 5.94 -13.31
CA LEU A 288 0.61 4.69 -12.63
C LEU A 288 -0.03 3.72 -13.62
N TYR A 289 0.35 2.45 -13.53
CA TYR A 289 0.00 1.47 -14.55
C TYR A 289 -0.55 0.18 -13.96
N VAL A 290 -1.39 -0.47 -14.74
CA VAL A 290 -1.69 -1.90 -14.63
C VAL A 290 -1.12 -2.62 -15.86
N ILE A 291 -0.77 -3.89 -15.69
CA ILE A 291 -0.09 -4.71 -16.71
C ILE A 291 -0.83 -6.03 -16.86
N THR A 292 -1.08 -6.45 -18.08
CA THR A 292 -1.54 -7.79 -18.42
C THR A 292 -0.51 -8.53 -19.27
N ASN A 293 -0.56 -9.85 -19.28
CA ASN A 293 0.29 -10.69 -20.13
C ASN A 293 -0.54 -11.17 -21.33
N GLY A 294 -0.51 -10.40 -22.40
CA GLY A 294 -1.41 -10.45 -23.54
C GLY A 294 -2.53 -9.42 -23.43
N GLN A 295 -3.35 -9.33 -24.49
CA GLN A 295 -4.48 -8.40 -24.49
C GLN A 295 -5.45 -8.70 -23.35
N PRO A 296 -5.88 -7.69 -22.58
CA PRO A 296 -6.79 -7.88 -21.47
C PRO A 296 -8.14 -8.41 -21.97
N ALA A 297 -8.60 -9.52 -21.38
CA ALA A 297 -9.84 -10.20 -21.77
C ALA A 297 -10.60 -10.70 -20.53
N GLY A 298 -11.87 -11.08 -20.72
CA GLY A 298 -12.73 -11.57 -19.63
C GLY A 298 -12.80 -10.59 -18.47
N LEU A 299 -12.96 -11.09 -17.25
CA LEU A 299 -13.10 -10.27 -16.04
C LEU A 299 -11.92 -9.28 -15.87
N ALA A 300 -10.69 -9.67 -16.20
CA ALA A 300 -9.53 -8.76 -16.13
C ALA A 300 -9.66 -7.59 -17.10
N GLY A 301 -10.10 -7.85 -18.31
CA GLY A 301 -10.35 -6.82 -19.33
C GLY A 301 -11.48 -5.88 -18.93
N ASP A 302 -12.58 -6.42 -18.42
CA ASP A 302 -13.75 -5.64 -18.02
C ASP A 302 -13.46 -4.79 -16.77
N PHE A 303 -12.69 -5.33 -15.83
CA PHE A 303 -12.24 -4.58 -14.65
C PHE A 303 -11.28 -3.43 -15.01
N ILE A 304 -10.35 -3.64 -15.95
CA ILE A 304 -9.48 -2.56 -16.45
C ILE A 304 -10.31 -1.48 -17.13
N LYS A 305 -11.29 -1.86 -17.98
CA LYS A 305 -12.22 -0.88 -18.59
C LYS A 305 -13.00 -0.10 -17.55
N TYR A 306 -13.42 -0.77 -16.46
CA TYR A 306 -14.10 -0.09 -15.34
C TYR A 306 -13.19 0.94 -14.67
N ILE A 307 -11.92 0.63 -14.40
CA ILE A 307 -10.97 1.61 -13.84
C ILE A 307 -10.81 2.82 -14.78
N LEU A 308 -10.83 2.60 -16.09
CA LEU A 308 -10.70 3.66 -17.10
C LEU A 308 -12.00 4.43 -17.36
N SER A 309 -13.15 3.94 -16.90
CA SER A 309 -14.46 4.59 -17.07
C SER A 309 -14.56 5.88 -16.22
N PRO A 310 -15.57 6.74 -16.48
CA PRO A 310 -15.82 7.92 -15.62
C PRO A 310 -15.94 7.58 -14.15
N ASP A 311 -16.61 6.47 -13.80
CA ASP A 311 -16.77 6.02 -12.41
C ASP A 311 -15.43 5.59 -11.81
N GLY A 312 -14.63 4.82 -12.55
CA GLY A 312 -13.28 4.44 -12.13
C GLY A 312 -12.34 5.65 -11.98
N GLN A 313 -12.42 6.60 -12.88
CA GLN A 313 -11.63 7.83 -12.79
C GLN A 313 -12.09 8.76 -11.67
N LYS A 314 -13.37 8.70 -11.29
CA LYS A 314 -13.84 9.35 -10.07
C LYS A 314 -13.18 8.73 -8.83
N ILE A 315 -13.03 7.40 -8.78
CA ILE A 315 -12.29 6.73 -7.69
C ILE A 315 -10.83 7.21 -7.66
N VAL A 316 -10.17 7.33 -8.81
CA VAL A 316 -8.80 7.86 -8.90
C VAL A 316 -8.71 9.25 -8.25
N ALA A 317 -9.66 10.14 -8.55
CA ALA A 317 -9.71 11.48 -7.95
C ALA A 317 -9.99 11.45 -6.44
N ASP A 318 -10.95 10.63 -6.02
CA ASP A 318 -11.36 10.49 -4.61
C ASP A 318 -10.21 9.93 -3.74
N GLU A 319 -9.37 9.05 -4.31
CA GLU A 319 -8.16 8.52 -3.66
C GLU A 319 -6.95 9.50 -3.70
N GLY A 320 -7.14 10.72 -4.20
CA GLY A 320 -6.11 11.77 -4.18
C GLY A 320 -5.08 11.67 -5.29
N TYR A 321 -5.42 11.03 -6.41
CA TYR A 321 -4.57 10.93 -7.59
C TYR A 321 -5.09 11.79 -8.75
N VAL A 322 -4.26 11.99 -9.75
CA VAL A 322 -4.65 12.72 -10.96
C VAL A 322 -5.24 11.75 -11.97
N THR A 323 -6.44 12.10 -12.46
CA THR A 323 -7.13 11.33 -13.50
C THR A 323 -6.38 11.42 -14.83
N ILE A 324 -6.49 10.37 -15.63
CA ILE A 324 -6.10 10.41 -17.04
C ILE A 324 -7.25 11.03 -17.87
N SER A 325 -6.89 11.77 -18.91
CA SER A 325 -7.89 12.23 -19.90
C SER A 325 -8.35 11.00 -20.70
N THR A 326 -9.60 10.64 -20.58
CA THR A 326 -10.28 9.64 -21.42
C THR A 326 -10.79 10.28 -22.69
#